data_52cceec8fe17d3b232d5d7f642720928
#
_entry.id   52cceec8fe17d3b232d5d7f642720928
#
_cell.length_a   1.000
_cell.length_b   1.000
_cell.length_c   1.000
_cell.angle_alpha   90.00
_cell.angle_beta   90.00
_cell.angle_gamma   90.00
#
_symmetry.space_group_name_H-M   'P 1'
#
loop_
_entity.id
_entity.type
_entity.pdbx_description
1 polymer ?
#
loop_
_entity_poly.entity_id
_entity_poly.type
_entity_poly.pdbx_seq_one_letter_code
_entity_poly.pdbx_strand_id
1 'polypeptide(L)'
;MRVSRRVIGAAVAAGMLLSSAAACGGDDDGDGGSTPSAGGELKGTTIEVAAKWTGQEETNFRKVLQAFEQKTGAKVNYASTGENTDAYLGPRLEAGNPPDVAILPQPGLMQQYAKKGSLKPLAEDVVAQVGQNYSPYWKELGSSDGKAYGVIAKAAYKSILWYRPQAFDEAGVQPPAAWADLVKASGTLQDAGTTPFTLAAGPQDSWTLTDWFENVYLSVAGPENYDKLAKHEIKWTDPTVGKALEALAQVWGKGDFLNGGVATATKTKFDESVTQVFGQQKAAMVYGGDFAAANISTTKSKVGTDAKVFAFPKAGDTAPAILGGDVAVAMKDGKGAQELMKFLASPEAGKVWAGLGGYLTPNKNVPPDAYSDPIAKQLITQLQQSGDAARYDMSDLAPAAFGATPGKGEWEALRQFVQNPTDVKGTQAKLEAEAAKAYK
;
A
#
# COMPACT_ATOMS: atom_id res chain seq x y z
N MET A 1 -43.78 7.39 46.32
CA MET A 1 -45.10 7.94 45.88
C MET A 1 -45.24 7.51 44.43
N ARG A 2 -45.97 6.40 44.21
CA ARG A 2 -47.36 6.26 43.71
C ARG A 2 -47.51 7.02 42.38
N VAL A 3 -47.52 6.29 41.25
CA VAL A 3 -48.65 5.64 40.54
C VAL A 3 -49.38 6.61 39.60
N SER A 4 -49.42 6.34 38.30
CA SER A 4 -50.62 5.85 37.64
C SER A 4 -50.41 5.51 36.17
N ARG A 5 -50.85 4.33 35.82
CA ARG A 5 -51.21 3.81 34.49
C ARG A 5 -52.42 4.54 33.92
N ARG A 6 -52.53 4.63 32.61
CA ARG A 6 -53.79 4.40 31.90
C ARG A 6 -53.57 3.87 30.49
N VAL A 7 -54.20 2.74 30.25
CA VAL A 7 -54.43 2.00 29.01
C VAL A 7 -55.87 2.33 28.55
N ILE A 8 -56.12 2.43 27.28
CA ILE A 8 -57.40 2.23 26.53
C ILE A 8 -56.98 2.38 25.05
N GLY A 9 -57.22 1.53 24.06
CA GLY A 9 -58.17 0.47 23.85
C GLY A 9 -58.63 0.56 22.39
N ALA A 10 -58.45 -0.47 21.65
CA ALA A 10 -58.94 -1.01 20.40
C ALA A 10 -60.06 -0.26 19.61
N ALA A 11 -59.96 -0.36 18.24
CA ALA A 11 -61.05 -0.96 17.43
C ALA A 11 -60.64 -1.08 15.94
N VAL A 12 -60.81 -2.23 15.44
CA VAL A 12 -60.97 -2.91 14.18
C VAL A 12 -61.94 -2.20 13.21
N ALA A 13 -61.62 -2.20 11.90
CA ALA A 13 -62.60 -2.42 10.84
C ALA A 13 -61.92 -2.88 9.54
N ALA A 14 -62.34 -4.05 9.11
CA ALA A 14 -62.02 -4.68 7.84
C ALA A 14 -62.86 -4.11 6.70
N GLY A 15 -62.35 -4.13 5.49
CA GLY A 15 -63.09 -3.82 4.26
C GLY A 15 -62.42 -4.46 3.06
N MET A 16 -62.84 -5.68 2.71
CA MET A 16 -62.62 -6.31 1.39
C MET A 16 -63.56 -5.68 0.37
N LEU A 17 -63.05 -5.48 -0.84
CA LEU A 17 -63.85 -5.57 -2.05
C LEU A 17 -62.95 -6.02 -3.25
N LEU A 18 -63.30 -7.19 -3.73
CA LEU A 18 -62.89 -7.78 -5.02
C LEU A 18 -63.62 -7.06 -6.16
N SER A 19 -62.95 -6.89 -7.28
CA SER A 19 -63.61 -6.90 -8.58
C SER A 19 -62.66 -7.41 -9.66
N SER A 20 -63.18 -8.35 -10.39
CA SER A 20 -62.58 -9.21 -11.39
C SER A 20 -62.58 -8.61 -12.80
N ALA A 21 -61.57 -9.04 -13.59
CA ALA A 21 -61.55 -9.47 -14.99
C ALA A 21 -62.07 -8.59 -16.11
N ALA A 22 -61.26 -8.45 -17.16
CA ALA A 22 -61.59 -8.90 -18.52
C ALA A 22 -60.34 -8.85 -19.39
N ALA A 23 -60.06 -9.94 -20.09
CA ALA A 23 -59.09 -10.12 -21.15
C ALA A 23 -59.62 -9.51 -22.47
N CYS A 24 -58.68 -9.02 -23.31
CA CYS A 24 -58.72 -9.20 -24.76
C CYS A 24 -57.35 -8.89 -25.36
N GLY A 25 -56.90 -9.77 -26.26
CA GLY A 25 -55.60 -9.80 -26.91
C GLY A 25 -55.46 -8.76 -28.03
N GLY A 26 -54.25 -8.64 -28.49
CA GLY A 26 -53.78 -7.89 -29.65
C GLY A 26 -52.29 -8.14 -29.81
N ASP A 27 -51.96 -8.98 -30.81
CA ASP A 27 -50.58 -9.15 -31.28
C ASP A 27 -50.10 -7.81 -31.86
N ASP A 28 -48.93 -7.37 -31.44
CA ASP A 28 -48.13 -6.43 -32.22
C ASP A 28 -46.64 -6.66 -31.91
N ASP A 29 -45.92 -7.08 -32.93
CA ASP A 29 -44.47 -7.23 -32.97
C ASP A 29 -43.82 -5.85 -32.77
N GLY A 30 -43.29 -5.60 -31.59
CA GLY A 30 -42.49 -4.41 -31.24
C GLY A 30 -41.17 -4.83 -30.66
N ASP A 31 -40.11 -4.63 -31.41
CA ASP A 31 -38.72 -4.69 -31.04
C ASP A 31 -38.49 -3.94 -29.69
N GLY A 32 -38.54 -4.68 -28.59
CA GLY A 32 -38.34 -4.17 -27.26
C GLY A 32 -36.87 -4.11 -26.89
N GLY A 33 -36.20 -3.03 -27.29
CA GLY A 33 -34.90 -2.66 -26.74
C GLY A 33 -34.98 -2.64 -25.22
N SER A 34 -34.37 -3.61 -24.56
CA SER A 34 -34.24 -3.70 -23.14
C SER A 34 -33.44 -2.50 -22.64
N THR A 35 -34.13 -1.47 -22.19
CA THR A 35 -33.52 -0.41 -21.36
C THR A 35 -32.92 -1.09 -20.13
N PRO A 36 -31.63 -0.89 -19.83
CA PRO A 36 -31.06 -1.44 -18.59
C PRO A 36 -31.83 -0.90 -17.42
N SER A 37 -32.44 -1.79 -16.65
CA SER A 37 -33.10 -1.45 -15.39
C SER A 37 -32.08 -0.73 -14.50
N ALA A 38 -32.40 0.47 -14.02
CA ALA A 38 -31.62 1.28 -13.09
C ALA A 38 -31.58 0.68 -11.65
N GLY A 39 -31.67 -0.63 -11.54
CA GLY A 39 -31.48 -1.39 -10.31
C GLY A 39 -30.24 -2.24 -10.45
N GLY A 40 -29.11 -1.80 -9.85
CA GLY A 40 -27.83 -2.51 -9.96
C GLY A 40 -27.94 -3.98 -9.53
N GLU A 41 -27.14 -4.82 -10.17
CA GLU A 41 -27.14 -6.30 -9.98
C GLU A 41 -26.94 -6.79 -8.55
N LEU A 42 -26.45 -5.89 -7.65
CA LEU A 42 -26.14 -6.17 -6.24
C LEU A 42 -27.02 -5.39 -5.28
N LYS A 43 -28.19 -4.89 -5.73
CA LYS A 43 -29.12 -4.16 -4.84
C LYS A 43 -29.50 -4.99 -3.61
N GLY A 44 -29.29 -4.42 -2.43
CA GLY A 44 -29.57 -5.08 -1.14
C GLY A 44 -28.39 -5.93 -0.61
N THR A 45 -27.31 -6.07 -1.38
CA THR A 45 -26.09 -6.75 -0.92
C THR A 45 -25.23 -5.78 -0.10
N THR A 46 -24.72 -6.24 1.04
CA THR A 46 -23.70 -5.52 1.83
C THR A 46 -22.41 -6.30 1.79
N ILE A 47 -21.30 -5.61 1.51
CA ILE A 47 -19.94 -6.18 1.38
C ILE A 47 -19.09 -5.54 2.47
N GLU A 48 -18.42 -6.35 3.28
CA GLU A 48 -17.43 -5.87 4.25
C GLU A 48 -16.04 -5.87 3.60
N VAL A 49 -15.38 -4.71 3.64
CA VAL A 49 -14.02 -4.53 3.12
C VAL A 49 -13.10 -4.12 4.24
N ALA A 50 -11.99 -4.85 4.41
CA ALA A 50 -10.94 -4.50 5.36
C ALA A 50 -9.66 -4.10 4.63
N ALA A 51 -9.01 -3.00 5.04
CA ALA A 51 -7.73 -2.55 4.50
C ALA A 51 -6.91 -1.80 5.56
N LYS A 52 -5.58 -1.72 5.36
CA LYS A 52 -4.70 -1.01 6.32
C LYS A 52 -4.89 0.51 6.32
N TRP A 53 -5.39 1.07 5.24
CA TRP A 53 -5.41 2.52 5.02
C TRP A 53 -6.24 3.28 6.04
N THR A 54 -5.71 4.43 6.45
CA THR A 54 -6.34 5.41 7.34
C THR A 54 -6.19 6.81 6.75
N GLY A 55 -6.82 7.81 7.36
CA GLY A 55 -6.66 9.21 6.97
C GLY A 55 -7.04 9.51 5.52
N GLN A 56 -6.12 10.12 4.76
CA GLN A 56 -6.40 10.52 3.38
C GLN A 56 -6.49 9.33 2.42
N GLU A 57 -5.69 8.30 2.62
CA GLU A 57 -5.76 7.08 1.79
C GLU A 57 -7.10 6.37 1.97
N GLU A 58 -7.59 6.22 3.20
CA GLU A 58 -8.94 5.71 3.47
C GLU A 58 -10.00 6.59 2.79
N THR A 59 -9.90 7.90 2.93
CA THR A 59 -10.85 8.85 2.31
C THR A 59 -10.90 8.67 0.79
N ASN A 60 -9.75 8.52 0.15
CA ASN A 60 -9.64 8.30 -1.29
C ASN A 60 -10.22 6.94 -1.69
N PHE A 61 -9.88 5.88 -0.96
CA PHE A 61 -10.40 4.54 -1.26
C PHE A 61 -11.91 4.44 -1.05
N ARG A 62 -12.47 5.11 -0.05
CA ARG A 62 -13.92 5.18 0.13
C ARG A 62 -14.63 5.79 -1.08
N LYS A 63 -14.01 6.72 -1.81
CA LYS A 63 -14.56 7.26 -3.08
C LYS A 63 -14.53 6.22 -4.20
N VAL A 64 -13.52 5.36 -4.24
CA VAL A 64 -13.49 4.22 -5.16
C VAL A 64 -14.64 3.25 -4.85
N LEU A 65 -14.85 2.94 -3.57
CA LEU A 65 -15.96 2.09 -3.12
C LEU A 65 -17.32 2.72 -3.42
N GLN A 66 -17.48 4.03 -3.25
CA GLN A 66 -18.71 4.75 -3.62
C GLN A 66 -19.02 4.65 -5.12
N ALA A 67 -18.01 4.71 -5.99
CA ALA A 67 -18.20 4.50 -7.43
C ALA A 67 -18.72 3.08 -7.73
N PHE A 68 -18.20 2.08 -7.03
CA PHE A 68 -18.72 0.70 -7.09
C PHE A 68 -20.18 0.60 -6.61
N GLU A 69 -20.50 1.22 -5.47
CA GLU A 69 -21.87 1.25 -4.91
C GLU A 69 -22.86 1.89 -5.89
N GLN A 70 -22.48 3.02 -6.49
CA GLN A 70 -23.31 3.72 -7.48
C GLN A 70 -23.56 2.86 -8.73
N LYS A 71 -22.54 2.12 -9.16
CA LYS A 71 -22.63 1.26 -10.34
C LYS A 71 -23.48 0.01 -10.12
N THR A 72 -23.39 -0.59 -8.92
CA THR A 72 -23.93 -1.93 -8.65
C THR A 72 -25.15 -1.95 -7.77
N GLY A 73 -25.40 -0.88 -7.01
CA GLY A 73 -26.45 -0.81 -5.99
C GLY A 73 -26.10 -1.54 -4.69
N ALA A 74 -24.91 -2.09 -4.55
CA ALA A 74 -24.41 -2.65 -3.31
C ALA A 74 -24.16 -1.57 -2.24
N LYS A 75 -24.03 -2.01 -0.98
CA LYS A 75 -23.44 -1.23 0.11
C LYS A 75 -22.07 -1.80 0.48
N VAL A 76 -21.10 -0.93 0.77
CA VAL A 76 -19.77 -1.36 1.22
C VAL A 76 -19.47 -0.78 2.61
N ASN A 77 -19.21 -1.68 3.57
CA ASN A 77 -18.75 -1.32 4.90
C ASN A 77 -17.22 -1.47 4.95
N TYR A 78 -16.54 -0.36 5.13
CA TYR A 78 -15.08 -0.32 5.26
C TYR A 78 -14.66 -0.38 6.72
N ALA A 79 -13.66 -1.22 7.02
CA ALA A 79 -12.98 -1.28 8.30
C ALA A 79 -11.47 -1.17 8.11
N SER A 80 -10.80 -0.28 8.87
CA SER A 80 -9.35 -0.24 8.88
C SER A 80 -8.77 -1.37 9.75
N THR A 81 -7.74 -2.05 9.24
CA THR A 81 -6.96 -3.05 9.98
C THR A 81 -5.83 -2.41 10.78
N GLY A 82 -5.49 -1.15 10.50
CA GLY A 82 -4.23 -0.55 10.91
C GLY A 82 -3.03 -1.27 10.28
N GLU A 83 -1.82 -0.98 10.77
CA GLU A 83 -0.58 -1.51 10.18
C GLU A 83 -0.39 -3.03 10.41
N ASN A 84 -1.04 -3.61 11.40
CA ASN A 84 -0.93 -5.06 11.64
C ASN A 84 -2.16 -5.80 11.12
N THR A 85 -2.22 -5.97 9.80
CA THR A 85 -3.33 -6.63 9.10
C THR A 85 -3.54 -8.08 9.56
N ASP A 86 -2.45 -8.83 9.81
CA ASP A 86 -2.55 -10.23 10.27
C ASP A 86 -3.17 -10.32 11.67
N ALA A 87 -2.82 -9.41 12.59
CA ALA A 87 -3.44 -9.36 13.92
C ALA A 87 -4.94 -9.03 13.87
N TYR A 88 -5.40 -8.29 12.87
CA TYR A 88 -6.83 -8.01 12.68
C TYR A 88 -7.57 -9.19 12.04
N LEU A 89 -7.00 -9.79 11.00
CA LEU A 89 -7.64 -10.84 10.22
C LEU A 89 -7.55 -12.22 10.87
N GLY A 90 -6.43 -12.55 11.53
CA GLY A 90 -6.17 -13.87 12.09
C GLY A 90 -7.29 -14.37 13.01
N PRO A 91 -7.66 -13.65 14.09
CA PRO A 91 -8.75 -14.05 14.98
C PRO A 91 -10.11 -14.18 14.28
N ARG A 92 -10.37 -13.35 13.27
CA ARG A 92 -11.61 -13.40 12.51
C ARG A 92 -11.69 -14.61 11.59
N LEU A 93 -10.54 -15.00 11.01
CA LEU A 93 -10.41 -16.25 10.23
C LEU A 93 -10.62 -17.47 11.11
N GLU A 94 -10.00 -17.50 12.29
CA GLU A 94 -10.18 -18.59 13.27
C GLU A 94 -11.63 -18.73 13.76
N ALA A 95 -12.32 -17.59 13.92
CA ALA A 95 -13.73 -17.53 14.29
C ALA A 95 -14.69 -17.83 13.11
N GLY A 96 -14.19 -18.06 11.89
CA GLY A 96 -15.01 -18.28 10.69
C GLY A 96 -15.78 -17.05 10.22
N ASN A 97 -15.37 -15.84 10.63
CA ASN A 97 -16.03 -14.59 10.28
C ASN A 97 -15.05 -13.53 9.68
N PRO A 98 -14.34 -13.85 8.58
CA PRO A 98 -13.52 -12.88 7.86
C PRO A 98 -14.39 -11.79 7.21
N PRO A 99 -13.82 -10.66 6.75
CA PRO A 99 -14.50 -9.75 5.83
C PRO A 99 -14.78 -10.44 4.48
N ASP A 100 -15.60 -9.84 3.62
CA ASP A 100 -15.84 -10.38 2.28
C ASP A 100 -14.62 -10.18 1.36
N VAL A 101 -14.01 -9.00 1.44
CA VAL A 101 -12.79 -8.61 0.72
C VAL A 101 -11.79 -8.01 1.71
N ALA A 102 -10.52 -8.36 1.57
CA ALA A 102 -9.45 -7.67 2.26
C ALA A 102 -8.45 -7.08 1.26
N ILE A 103 -7.87 -5.94 1.61
CA ILE A 103 -6.71 -5.39 0.94
C ILE A 103 -5.51 -5.69 1.82
N LEU A 104 -4.69 -6.60 1.38
CA LEU A 104 -3.48 -7.02 2.09
C LEU A 104 -2.31 -6.13 1.68
N PRO A 105 -1.44 -5.74 2.61
CA PRO A 105 -0.33 -4.82 2.30
C PRO A 105 0.73 -5.46 1.40
N GLN A 106 0.69 -6.79 1.18
CA GLN A 106 1.79 -7.49 0.55
C GLN A 106 1.40 -8.84 -0.04
N PRO A 107 2.04 -9.27 -1.17
CA PRO A 107 1.82 -10.60 -1.77
C PRO A 107 2.23 -11.75 -0.86
N GLY A 108 3.26 -11.62 -0.03
CA GLY A 108 3.70 -12.67 0.90
C GLY A 108 2.61 -13.10 1.88
N LEU A 109 1.88 -12.14 2.45
CA LEU A 109 0.73 -12.43 3.31
C LEU A 109 -0.43 -13.07 2.52
N MET A 110 -0.69 -12.61 1.29
CA MET A 110 -1.68 -13.25 0.41
C MET A 110 -1.33 -14.73 0.17
N GLN A 111 -0.09 -15.02 -0.20
CA GLN A 111 0.36 -16.41 -0.43
C GLN A 111 0.23 -17.27 0.82
N GLN A 112 0.56 -16.73 1.99
CA GLN A 112 0.37 -17.42 3.27
C GLN A 112 -1.10 -17.78 3.51
N TYR A 113 -2.02 -16.85 3.27
CA TYR A 113 -3.46 -17.10 3.43
C TYR A 113 -4.02 -18.03 2.35
N ALA A 114 -3.53 -17.95 1.11
CA ALA A 114 -3.91 -18.87 0.05
C ALA A 114 -3.52 -20.32 0.38
N LYS A 115 -2.27 -20.55 0.84
CA LYS A 115 -1.79 -21.86 1.27
C LYS A 115 -2.56 -22.44 2.45
N LYS A 116 -3.05 -21.57 3.36
CA LYS A 116 -3.92 -21.99 4.48
C LYS A 116 -5.37 -22.25 4.06
N GLY A 117 -5.74 -22.02 2.79
CA GLY A 117 -7.12 -22.13 2.32
C GLY A 117 -8.06 -21.03 2.82
N SER A 118 -7.51 -19.92 3.31
CA SER A 118 -8.28 -18.79 3.86
C SER A 118 -8.79 -17.83 2.79
N LEU A 119 -8.31 -17.96 1.55
CA LEU A 119 -8.73 -17.13 0.43
C LEU A 119 -9.58 -17.92 -0.57
N LYS A 120 -10.42 -17.20 -1.30
CA LYS A 120 -11.19 -17.75 -2.41
C LYS A 120 -10.48 -17.41 -3.73
N PRO A 121 -10.34 -18.39 -4.65
CA PRO A 121 -9.84 -18.11 -5.98
C PRO A 121 -10.68 -17.03 -6.67
N LEU A 122 -10.05 -16.24 -7.50
CA LEU A 122 -10.75 -15.27 -8.35
C LEU A 122 -11.64 -16.00 -9.36
N ALA A 123 -12.83 -15.46 -9.61
CA ALA A 123 -13.71 -15.94 -10.68
C ALA A 123 -13.06 -15.78 -12.06
N GLU A 124 -13.45 -16.62 -13.02
CA GLU A 124 -12.84 -16.66 -14.35
C GLU A 124 -12.90 -15.32 -15.09
N ASP A 125 -13.98 -14.58 -14.94
CA ASP A 125 -14.16 -13.26 -15.56
C ASP A 125 -13.28 -12.19 -14.89
N VAL A 126 -13.00 -12.30 -13.58
CA VAL A 126 -12.02 -11.46 -12.88
C VAL A 126 -10.61 -11.77 -13.38
N VAL A 127 -10.26 -13.06 -13.50
CA VAL A 127 -8.96 -13.51 -14.04
C VAL A 127 -8.76 -13.01 -15.47
N ALA A 128 -9.79 -13.10 -16.31
CA ALA A 128 -9.77 -12.60 -17.68
C ALA A 128 -9.51 -11.09 -17.71
N GLN A 129 -10.20 -10.32 -16.88
CA GLN A 129 -10.02 -8.87 -16.76
C GLN A 129 -8.62 -8.49 -16.29
N VAL A 130 -8.09 -9.18 -15.28
CA VAL A 130 -6.69 -9.01 -14.84
C VAL A 130 -5.75 -9.32 -16.00
N GLY A 131 -6.01 -10.39 -16.78
CA GLY A 131 -5.22 -10.75 -17.95
C GLY A 131 -5.16 -9.68 -19.02
N GLN A 132 -6.25 -8.95 -19.23
CA GLN A 132 -6.33 -7.84 -20.20
C GLN A 132 -5.63 -6.57 -19.70
N ASN A 133 -5.71 -6.29 -18.40
CA ASN A 133 -5.34 -5.01 -17.84
C ASN A 133 -3.93 -4.98 -17.24
N TYR A 134 -3.36 -6.12 -16.84
CA TYR A 134 -2.09 -6.21 -16.14
C TYR A 134 -1.04 -6.97 -16.96
N SER A 135 0.24 -6.67 -16.73
CA SER A 135 1.32 -7.48 -17.30
C SER A 135 1.44 -8.84 -16.61
N PRO A 136 2.11 -9.84 -17.21
CA PRO A 136 2.36 -11.14 -16.59
C PRO A 136 3.00 -11.03 -15.19
N TYR A 137 3.95 -10.13 -15.01
CA TYR A 137 4.61 -9.87 -13.74
C TYR A 137 3.62 -9.54 -12.60
N TRP A 138 2.72 -8.58 -12.82
CA TRP A 138 1.74 -8.18 -11.82
C TRP A 138 0.67 -9.24 -11.56
N LYS A 139 0.36 -10.07 -12.57
CA LYS A 139 -0.55 -11.23 -12.40
C LYS A 139 0.07 -12.28 -11.50
N GLU A 140 1.36 -12.57 -11.66
CA GLU A 140 2.07 -13.57 -10.85
C GLU A 140 2.08 -13.18 -9.37
N LEU A 141 2.27 -11.90 -9.05
CA LEU A 141 2.21 -11.38 -7.68
C LEU A 141 0.84 -11.61 -7.00
N GLY A 142 -0.24 -11.70 -7.76
CA GLY A 142 -1.59 -12.04 -7.28
C GLY A 142 -1.89 -13.54 -7.25
N SER A 143 -0.87 -14.40 -7.50
CA SER A 143 -1.05 -15.84 -7.67
C SER A 143 -0.34 -16.63 -6.56
N SER A 144 -0.86 -17.84 -6.27
CA SER A 144 -0.22 -18.84 -5.43
C SER A 144 -0.51 -20.24 -5.99
N ASP A 145 0.53 -21.06 -6.14
CA ASP A 145 0.44 -22.43 -6.67
C ASP A 145 -0.35 -22.50 -8.00
N GLY A 146 -0.09 -21.54 -8.90
CA GLY A 146 -0.70 -21.47 -10.24
C GLY A 146 -2.16 -21.01 -10.27
N LYS A 147 -2.74 -20.61 -9.14
CA LYS A 147 -4.10 -20.06 -9.05
C LYS A 147 -4.08 -18.58 -8.70
N ALA A 148 -4.96 -17.81 -9.31
CA ALA A 148 -5.14 -16.39 -9.02
C ALA A 148 -6.04 -16.20 -7.78
N TYR A 149 -5.54 -15.47 -6.79
CA TYR A 149 -6.24 -15.15 -5.55
C TYR A 149 -6.38 -13.65 -5.34
N GLY A 150 -5.50 -12.83 -5.94
CA GLY A 150 -5.42 -11.42 -5.69
C GLY A 150 -5.36 -10.55 -6.96
N VAL A 151 -5.78 -9.32 -6.77
CA VAL A 151 -5.61 -8.22 -7.73
C VAL A 151 -4.71 -7.19 -7.08
N ILE A 152 -3.61 -6.80 -7.73
CA ILE A 152 -2.81 -5.66 -7.25
C ILE A 152 -3.64 -4.39 -7.45
N ALA A 153 -4.34 -3.98 -6.39
CA ALA A 153 -5.29 -2.86 -6.44
C ALA A 153 -4.60 -1.50 -6.41
N LYS A 154 -3.42 -1.44 -5.79
CA LYS A 154 -2.57 -0.26 -5.72
C LYS A 154 -1.12 -0.69 -5.89
N ALA A 155 -0.36 -0.01 -6.74
CA ALA A 155 1.09 -0.15 -6.84
C ALA A 155 1.78 1.00 -6.10
N ALA A 156 3.06 0.83 -5.81
CA ALA A 156 3.92 1.85 -5.27
C ALA A 156 5.26 1.86 -6.00
N TYR A 157 5.84 3.05 -6.17
CA TYR A 157 7.22 3.23 -6.60
C TYR A 157 8.03 3.72 -5.39
N LYS A 158 8.91 2.85 -4.88
CA LYS A 158 9.56 3.04 -3.58
C LYS A 158 11.02 3.54 -3.67
N SER A 159 11.54 3.78 -4.88
CA SER A 159 12.94 4.23 -5.06
C SER A 159 13.04 5.74 -5.26
N ILE A 160 12.47 6.50 -4.34
CA ILE A 160 12.51 7.97 -4.31
C ILE A 160 12.71 8.51 -2.90
N LEU A 161 13.23 9.74 -2.84
CA LEU A 161 13.26 10.56 -1.63
C LEU A 161 12.46 11.83 -1.89
N TRP A 162 11.58 12.17 -0.95
CA TRP A 162 10.84 13.43 -0.95
C TRP A 162 11.68 14.53 -0.30
N TYR A 163 11.67 15.73 -0.88
CA TYR A 163 12.42 16.85 -0.35
C TYR A 163 11.70 18.20 -0.51
N ARG A 164 12.10 19.15 0.29
CA ARG A 164 11.70 20.55 0.20
C ARG A 164 12.69 21.30 -0.70
N PRO A 165 12.30 21.73 -1.91
CA PRO A 165 13.19 22.47 -2.80
C PRO A 165 13.75 23.75 -2.15
N GLN A 166 12.92 24.47 -1.41
CA GLN A 166 13.35 25.69 -0.72
C GLN A 166 14.55 25.43 0.23
N ALA A 167 14.52 24.34 1.02
CA ALA A 167 15.61 24.01 1.93
C ALA A 167 16.92 23.68 1.17
N PHE A 168 16.79 23.06 0.01
CA PHE A 168 17.93 22.74 -0.86
C PHE A 168 18.51 24.02 -1.49
N ASP A 169 17.66 24.91 -1.98
CA ASP A 169 18.06 26.17 -2.59
C ASP A 169 18.76 27.09 -1.55
N GLU A 170 18.21 27.18 -0.34
CA GLU A 170 18.79 27.97 0.78
C GLU A 170 20.16 27.44 1.21
N ALA A 171 20.38 26.13 1.16
CA ALA A 171 21.68 25.51 1.47
C ALA A 171 22.62 25.42 0.27
N GLY A 172 22.17 25.81 -0.94
CA GLY A 172 22.96 25.66 -2.17
C GLY A 172 23.21 24.22 -2.59
N VAL A 173 22.30 23.30 -2.25
CA VAL A 173 22.40 21.85 -2.52
C VAL A 173 21.52 21.49 -3.71
N GLN A 174 21.98 20.55 -4.53
CA GLN A 174 21.18 19.95 -5.60
C GLN A 174 20.77 18.50 -5.21
N PRO A 175 19.65 17.98 -5.75
CA PRO A 175 19.25 16.60 -5.57
C PRO A 175 20.36 15.62 -5.95
N PRO A 176 20.85 14.78 -5.01
CA PRO A 176 21.99 13.89 -5.25
C PRO A 176 21.58 12.64 -6.04
N ALA A 177 22.45 12.18 -6.95
CA ALA A 177 22.26 10.95 -7.70
C ALA A 177 23.06 9.76 -7.13
N ALA A 178 24.11 10.04 -6.36
CA ALA A 178 24.95 9.03 -5.73
C ALA A 178 24.87 9.13 -4.21
N TRP A 179 25.09 8.00 -3.53
CA TRP A 179 25.03 7.92 -2.06
C TRP A 179 26.03 8.83 -1.37
N ALA A 180 27.25 8.89 -1.87
CA ALA A 180 28.26 9.79 -1.34
C ALA A 180 27.83 11.26 -1.41
N ASP A 181 27.14 11.64 -2.51
CA ASP A 181 26.62 12.99 -2.68
C ASP A 181 25.43 13.24 -1.73
N LEU A 182 24.60 12.23 -1.42
CA LEU A 182 23.54 12.35 -0.42
C LEU A 182 24.14 12.63 0.98
N VAL A 183 25.17 11.89 1.35
CA VAL A 183 25.86 12.10 2.64
C VAL A 183 26.49 13.50 2.72
N LYS A 184 27.14 13.93 1.62
CA LYS A 184 27.71 15.28 1.52
C LYS A 184 26.65 16.37 1.58
N ALA A 185 25.56 16.21 0.81
CA ALA A 185 24.44 17.14 0.79
C ALA A 185 23.79 17.28 2.18
N SER A 186 23.66 16.14 2.90
CA SER A 186 23.17 16.13 4.27
C SER A 186 24.06 16.94 5.23
N GLY A 187 25.39 16.82 5.10
CA GLY A 187 26.31 17.66 5.87
C GLY A 187 26.15 19.14 5.56
N THR A 188 26.03 19.50 4.26
CA THR A 188 25.85 20.89 3.84
C THR A 188 24.52 21.47 4.34
N LEU A 189 23.41 20.70 4.31
CA LEU A 189 22.13 21.11 4.88
C LEU A 189 22.24 21.36 6.39
N GLN A 190 22.94 20.49 7.11
CA GLN A 190 23.17 20.63 8.54
C GLN A 190 24.00 21.88 8.85
N ASP A 191 25.08 22.12 8.12
CA ASP A 191 25.95 23.30 8.27
C ASP A 191 25.18 24.60 8.01
N ALA A 192 24.16 24.55 7.13
CA ALA A 192 23.23 25.64 6.87
C ALA A 192 22.11 25.76 7.92
N GLY A 193 22.12 24.96 8.98
CA GLY A 193 21.12 24.97 10.07
C GLY A 193 19.82 24.23 9.76
N THR A 194 19.78 23.43 8.69
CA THR A 194 18.61 22.62 8.31
C THR A 194 18.87 21.15 8.58
N THR A 195 18.09 20.53 9.45
CA THR A 195 18.18 19.08 9.69
C THR A 195 17.91 18.32 8.38
N PRO A 196 18.77 17.37 7.97
CA PRO A 196 18.60 16.65 6.70
C PRO A 196 17.33 15.82 6.63
N PHE A 197 17.07 14.96 7.62
CA PHE A 197 16.02 13.96 7.54
C PHE A 197 15.05 13.97 8.72
N THR A 198 13.81 13.58 8.45
CA THR A 198 12.99 12.83 9.39
C THR A 198 13.09 11.35 9.05
N LEU A 199 13.18 10.49 10.08
CA LEU A 199 13.20 9.03 9.90
C LEU A 199 12.03 8.40 10.66
N ALA A 200 11.17 7.69 9.96
CA ALA A 200 10.09 6.92 10.56
C ALA A 200 10.62 5.53 10.94
N ALA A 201 10.99 5.36 12.19
CA ALA A 201 11.48 4.10 12.73
C ALA A 201 10.69 3.66 13.97
N GLY A 202 9.45 4.15 14.12
CA GLY A 202 8.51 3.69 15.15
C GLY A 202 8.19 2.21 14.98
N PRO A 203 7.83 1.49 16.08
CA PRO A 203 7.62 0.04 16.02
C PRO A 203 6.58 -0.42 15.00
N GLN A 204 5.58 0.43 14.71
CA GLN A 204 4.52 0.13 13.76
C GLN A 204 4.86 0.54 12.32
N ASP A 205 5.92 1.34 12.14
CA ASP A 205 6.27 1.97 10.86
C ASP A 205 7.71 1.64 10.43
N SER A 206 8.33 0.61 11.06
CA SER A 206 9.70 0.19 10.74
C SER A 206 9.85 -0.43 9.35
N TRP A 207 8.74 -0.63 8.61
CA TRP A 207 8.74 -0.97 7.19
C TRP A 207 9.48 0.07 6.33
N THR A 208 9.53 1.33 6.76
CA THR A 208 10.32 2.35 6.05
C THR A 208 11.81 2.01 6.07
N LEU A 209 12.29 1.33 7.11
CA LEU A 209 13.69 0.93 7.24
C LEU A 209 14.04 -0.23 6.31
N THR A 210 13.08 -1.15 6.07
CA THR A 210 13.25 -2.22 5.08
C THR A 210 13.36 -1.62 3.69
N ASP A 211 12.50 -0.67 3.35
CA ASP A 211 12.56 0.05 2.08
C ASP A 211 13.90 0.79 1.87
N TRP A 212 14.45 1.45 2.91
CA TRP A 212 15.78 2.04 2.85
C TRP A 212 16.86 1.00 2.60
N PHE A 213 16.82 -0.12 3.33
CA PHE A 213 17.77 -1.21 3.19
C PHE A 213 17.71 -1.80 1.77
N GLU A 214 16.53 -2.08 1.28
CA GLU A 214 16.30 -2.68 -0.04
C GLU A 214 16.81 -1.82 -1.19
N ASN A 215 16.57 -0.51 -1.15
CA ASN A 215 17.10 0.42 -2.13
C ASN A 215 18.63 0.42 -2.12
N VAL A 216 19.25 0.48 -0.96
CA VAL A 216 20.71 0.42 -0.83
C VAL A 216 21.23 -0.94 -1.23
N TYR A 217 20.59 -2.02 -0.80
CA TYR A 217 21.01 -3.39 -1.08
C TYR A 217 20.94 -3.72 -2.59
N LEU A 218 19.82 -3.38 -3.24
CA LEU A 218 19.71 -3.55 -4.69
C LEU A 218 20.82 -2.81 -5.43
N SER A 219 21.16 -1.60 -4.97
CA SER A 219 22.22 -0.81 -5.58
C SER A 219 23.62 -1.42 -5.40
N VAL A 220 23.91 -1.95 -4.21
CA VAL A 220 25.22 -2.53 -3.83
C VAL A 220 25.41 -3.94 -4.37
N ALA A 221 24.38 -4.78 -4.26
CA ALA A 221 24.46 -6.21 -4.53
C ALA A 221 23.99 -6.59 -5.95
N GLY A 222 23.24 -5.72 -6.60
CA GLY A 222 22.62 -5.96 -7.90
C GLY A 222 21.38 -6.87 -7.83
N PRO A 223 20.64 -6.98 -8.95
CA PRO A 223 19.33 -7.63 -8.97
C PRO A 223 19.40 -9.13 -8.69
N GLU A 224 20.45 -9.83 -9.14
CA GLU A 224 20.57 -11.28 -8.91
C GLU A 224 20.72 -11.63 -7.41
N ASN A 225 21.59 -10.92 -6.69
CA ASN A 225 21.74 -11.13 -5.26
C ASN A 225 20.52 -10.65 -4.47
N TYR A 226 19.85 -9.59 -4.94
CA TYR A 226 18.59 -9.14 -4.38
C TYR A 226 17.54 -10.27 -4.42
N ASP A 227 17.37 -10.91 -5.58
CA ASP A 227 16.42 -12.00 -5.76
C ASP A 227 16.77 -13.22 -4.90
N LYS A 228 18.06 -13.53 -4.76
CA LYS A 228 18.53 -14.62 -3.90
C LYS A 228 18.28 -14.35 -2.41
N LEU A 229 18.55 -13.10 -1.97
CA LEU A 229 18.30 -12.71 -0.57
C LEU A 229 16.80 -12.73 -0.25
N ALA A 230 15.97 -12.20 -1.14
CA ALA A 230 14.51 -12.18 -1.00
C ALA A 230 13.90 -13.59 -0.83
N LYS A 231 14.54 -14.61 -1.42
CA LYS A 231 14.15 -16.03 -1.29
C LYS A 231 14.91 -16.78 -0.18
N HIS A 232 15.78 -16.09 0.54
CA HIS A 232 16.70 -16.69 1.51
C HIS A 232 17.59 -17.82 0.91
N GLU A 233 17.89 -17.71 -0.39
CA GLU A 233 18.87 -18.60 -1.08
C GLU A 233 20.30 -18.23 -0.74
N ILE A 234 20.56 -16.99 -0.34
CA ILE A 234 21.80 -16.54 0.32
C ILE A 234 21.45 -16.03 1.73
N LYS A 235 22.42 -16.08 2.62
CA LYS A 235 22.22 -15.72 4.02
C LYS A 235 22.28 -14.21 4.22
N TRP A 236 21.58 -13.70 5.20
CA TRP A 236 21.68 -12.32 5.67
C TRP A 236 23.06 -11.97 6.25
N THR A 237 23.90 -12.99 6.51
CA THR A 237 25.30 -12.81 6.88
C THR A 237 26.24 -12.63 5.67
N ASP A 238 25.70 -12.63 4.45
CA ASP A 238 26.50 -12.38 3.23
C ASP A 238 27.20 -11.02 3.30
N PRO A 239 28.45 -10.90 2.79
CA PRO A 239 29.19 -9.64 2.80
C PRO A 239 28.47 -8.48 2.12
N THR A 240 27.60 -8.73 1.13
CA THR A 240 26.84 -7.67 0.45
C THR A 240 25.83 -7.00 1.36
N VAL A 241 25.20 -7.77 2.27
CA VAL A 241 24.31 -7.23 3.32
C VAL A 241 25.09 -6.31 4.26
N GLY A 242 26.29 -6.74 4.67
CA GLY A 242 27.19 -5.90 5.49
C GLY A 242 27.48 -4.56 4.83
N LYS A 243 27.84 -4.56 3.54
CA LYS A 243 28.10 -3.32 2.78
C LYS A 243 26.87 -2.39 2.73
N ALA A 244 25.67 -2.95 2.58
CA ALA A 244 24.45 -2.16 2.59
C ALA A 244 24.19 -1.52 3.96
N LEU A 245 24.38 -2.27 5.04
CA LEU A 245 24.27 -1.73 6.40
C LEU A 245 25.34 -0.65 6.69
N GLU A 246 26.59 -0.86 6.24
CA GLU A 246 27.67 0.15 6.35
C GLU A 246 27.32 1.45 5.61
N ALA A 247 26.70 1.36 4.44
CA ALA A 247 26.20 2.53 3.72
C ALA A 247 25.11 3.25 4.53
N LEU A 248 24.09 2.53 5.02
CA LEU A 248 23.03 3.09 5.84
C LEU A 248 23.56 3.76 7.12
N ALA A 249 24.59 3.19 7.73
CA ALA A 249 25.24 3.76 8.92
C ALA A 249 25.83 5.16 8.67
N GLN A 250 26.18 5.52 7.43
CA GLN A 250 26.66 6.87 7.09
C GLN A 250 25.56 7.95 7.23
N VAL A 251 24.30 7.57 7.17
CA VAL A 251 23.16 8.46 7.38
C VAL A 251 22.55 8.24 8.77
N TRP A 252 22.20 7.00 9.10
CA TRP A 252 21.50 6.67 10.36
C TRP A 252 22.42 6.81 11.60
N GLY A 253 23.74 6.63 11.42
CA GLY A 253 24.72 6.77 12.48
C GLY A 253 25.08 8.21 12.85
N LYS A 254 24.58 9.18 12.07
CA LYS A 254 24.77 10.60 12.35
C LYS A 254 23.48 11.17 12.98
N GLY A 255 23.43 11.16 14.32
CA GLY A 255 22.24 11.61 15.05
C GLY A 255 21.80 13.02 14.68
N ASP A 256 22.74 13.88 14.30
CA ASP A 256 22.48 15.26 13.85
C ASP A 256 21.80 15.34 12.48
N PHE A 257 21.86 14.29 11.68
CA PHE A 257 21.11 14.22 10.40
C PHE A 257 19.64 13.92 10.62
N LEU A 258 19.26 13.44 11.78
CA LEU A 258 17.90 13.01 12.10
C LEU A 258 17.19 14.03 13.00
N ASN A 259 16.00 14.45 12.62
CA ASN A 259 15.20 15.37 13.42
C ASN A 259 14.92 14.81 14.82
N GLY A 260 15.44 15.50 15.84
CA GLY A 260 15.37 15.07 17.24
C GLY A 260 16.23 13.84 17.55
N GLY A 261 17.13 13.44 16.66
CA GLY A 261 18.06 12.32 16.83
C GLY A 261 17.39 10.94 16.81
N VAL A 262 18.19 9.91 17.09
CA VAL A 262 17.77 8.51 17.11
C VAL A 262 16.58 8.26 18.06
N ALA A 263 16.59 8.90 19.24
CA ALA A 263 15.52 8.73 20.23
C ALA A 263 14.13 9.19 19.74
N THR A 264 14.08 10.20 18.87
CA THR A 264 12.88 10.65 18.21
C THR A 264 12.54 9.75 17.03
N ALA A 265 13.50 9.48 16.15
CA ALA A 265 13.32 8.63 14.97
C ALA A 265 12.65 7.28 15.31
N THR A 266 13.12 6.59 16.36
CA THR A 266 12.61 5.29 16.80
C THR A 266 11.20 5.29 17.40
N LYS A 267 10.57 6.47 17.48
CA LYS A 267 9.17 6.66 17.93
C LYS A 267 8.29 7.29 16.85
N THR A 268 8.92 7.90 15.85
CA THR A 268 8.22 8.65 14.80
C THR A 268 7.49 7.69 13.86
N LYS A 269 6.23 7.98 13.61
CA LYS A 269 5.39 7.29 12.62
C LYS A 269 5.65 7.84 11.22
N PHE A 270 5.22 7.10 10.20
CA PHE A 270 5.40 7.51 8.81
C PHE A 270 4.66 8.83 8.49
N ASP A 271 3.38 8.91 8.79
CA ASP A 271 2.56 10.12 8.57
C ASP A 271 3.10 11.34 9.32
N GLU A 272 3.57 11.12 10.54
CA GLU A 272 4.22 12.14 11.36
C GLU A 272 5.53 12.61 10.70
N SER A 273 6.37 11.70 10.20
CA SER A 273 7.63 12.03 9.55
C SER A 273 7.41 12.91 8.31
N VAL A 274 6.41 12.61 7.49
CA VAL A 274 6.01 13.43 6.34
C VAL A 274 5.52 14.81 6.77
N THR A 275 4.68 14.85 7.82
CA THR A 275 4.16 16.11 8.37
C THR A 275 5.27 16.98 8.97
N GLN A 276 6.26 16.38 9.62
CA GLN A 276 7.42 17.11 10.17
C GLN A 276 8.21 17.82 9.06
N VAL A 277 8.35 17.22 7.87
CA VAL A 277 9.03 17.86 6.73
C VAL A 277 8.13 18.91 6.07
N PHE A 278 6.93 18.54 5.63
CA PHE A 278 6.12 19.37 4.73
C PHE A 278 5.10 20.24 5.47
N GLY A 279 4.70 19.88 6.67
CA GLY A 279 3.80 20.68 7.50
C GLY A 279 4.53 21.60 8.48
N GLN A 280 5.61 21.09 9.11
CA GLN A 280 6.31 21.75 10.19
C GLN A 280 7.70 22.27 9.80
N GLN A 281 8.21 21.91 8.64
CA GLN A 281 9.51 22.32 8.08
C GLN A 281 10.70 22.00 9.00
N LYS A 282 10.62 20.91 9.78
CA LYS A 282 11.64 20.50 10.75
C LYS A 282 12.86 19.81 10.12
N ALA A 283 12.72 19.34 8.88
CA ALA A 283 13.80 18.72 8.12
C ALA A 283 13.64 19.01 6.62
N ALA A 284 14.70 18.72 5.86
CA ALA A 284 14.72 18.93 4.41
C ALA A 284 14.11 17.76 3.64
N MET A 285 14.27 16.53 4.12
CA MET A 285 13.94 15.29 3.41
C MET A 285 13.20 14.28 4.28
N VAL A 286 12.43 13.41 3.62
CA VAL A 286 11.85 12.20 4.18
C VAL A 286 11.85 11.09 3.14
N TYR A 287 12.06 9.85 3.57
CA TYR A 287 11.82 8.68 2.74
C TYR A 287 10.31 8.36 2.69
N GLY A 288 9.85 8.00 1.52
CA GLY A 288 8.50 7.46 1.29
C GLY A 288 8.31 7.21 -0.19
N GLY A 289 7.53 6.20 -0.56
CA GLY A 289 7.10 5.98 -1.94
C GLY A 289 6.17 7.10 -2.44
N ASP A 290 5.62 6.92 -3.62
CA ASP A 290 4.66 7.85 -4.24
C ASP A 290 3.46 8.16 -3.34
N PHE A 291 3.05 7.21 -2.51
CA PHE A 291 1.91 7.34 -1.59
C PHE A 291 2.10 8.45 -0.53
N ALA A 292 3.32 8.90 -0.24
CA ALA A 292 3.56 10.03 0.65
C ALA A 292 2.88 11.32 0.15
N ALA A 293 2.58 11.42 -1.15
CA ALA A 293 1.80 12.54 -1.72
C ALA A 293 0.43 12.70 -1.03
N ALA A 294 -0.21 11.61 -0.60
CA ALA A 294 -1.48 11.66 0.13
C ALA A 294 -1.32 12.36 1.49
N ASN A 295 -0.26 12.03 2.24
CA ASN A 295 0.05 12.67 3.52
C ASN A 295 0.46 14.14 3.33
N ILE A 296 1.26 14.45 2.29
CA ILE A 296 1.66 15.83 1.96
C ILE A 296 0.43 16.69 1.67
N SER A 297 -0.57 16.15 0.98
CA SER A 297 -1.81 16.86 0.62
C SER A 297 -2.63 17.30 1.83
N THR A 298 -2.41 16.72 3.01
CA THR A 298 -3.04 17.15 4.28
C THR A 298 -2.34 18.37 4.91
N THR A 299 -1.19 18.76 4.37
CA THR A 299 -0.41 19.92 4.81
C THR A 299 -0.69 21.14 3.91
N LYS A 300 0.03 22.26 4.14
CA LYS A 300 -0.03 23.44 3.27
C LYS A 300 0.88 23.30 2.04
N SER A 301 1.79 22.32 2.02
CA SER A 301 2.74 22.11 0.93
C SER A 301 2.06 21.51 -0.30
N LYS A 302 2.43 21.99 -1.47
CA LYS A 302 1.91 21.52 -2.76
C LYS A 302 2.87 20.54 -3.40
N VAL A 303 2.37 19.33 -3.71
CA VAL A 303 3.10 18.32 -4.48
C VAL A 303 3.47 18.88 -5.86
N GLY A 304 4.72 18.67 -6.25
CA GLY A 304 5.30 19.19 -7.49
C GLY A 304 5.89 20.61 -7.39
N THR A 305 5.58 21.37 -6.33
CA THR A 305 6.11 22.72 -6.10
C THR A 305 6.93 22.77 -4.81
N ASP A 306 6.25 22.61 -3.66
CA ASP A 306 6.88 22.71 -2.33
C ASP A 306 7.42 21.36 -1.85
N ALA A 307 6.91 20.28 -2.42
CA ALA A 307 7.34 18.92 -2.22
C ALA A 307 7.66 18.29 -3.58
N LYS A 308 8.91 17.92 -3.78
CA LYS A 308 9.41 17.24 -4.97
C LYS A 308 10.10 15.93 -4.61
N VAL A 309 10.40 15.14 -5.61
CA VAL A 309 11.13 13.89 -5.46
C VAL A 309 12.40 13.89 -6.28
N PHE A 310 13.37 13.10 -5.83
CA PHE A 310 14.48 12.66 -6.66
C PHE A 310 14.65 11.14 -6.50
N ALA A 311 15.24 10.51 -7.51
CA ALA A 311 15.51 9.08 -7.49
C ALA A 311 16.39 8.72 -6.28
N PHE A 312 16.12 7.58 -5.64
CA PHE A 312 16.92 7.11 -4.52
C PHE A 312 18.38 6.97 -4.97
N PRO A 313 19.35 7.61 -4.28
CA PRO A 313 20.73 7.68 -4.75
C PRO A 313 21.42 6.32 -4.79
N LYS A 314 22.21 6.08 -5.83
CA LYS A 314 22.96 4.83 -5.98
C LYS A 314 24.06 4.71 -4.94
N ALA A 315 24.05 3.62 -4.18
CA ALA A 315 25.12 3.24 -3.25
C ALA A 315 26.16 2.27 -3.91
N GLY A 316 25.88 1.80 -5.09
CA GLY A 316 26.70 0.92 -5.92
C GLY A 316 26.45 1.15 -7.41
N ASP A 317 26.59 0.12 -8.21
CA ASP A 317 26.53 0.22 -9.67
C ASP A 317 25.10 0.26 -10.21
N THR A 318 24.13 -0.37 -9.50
CA THR A 318 22.74 -0.48 -9.93
C THR A 318 21.91 0.70 -9.44
N ALA A 319 21.14 1.35 -10.31
CA ALA A 319 20.11 2.29 -9.91
C ALA A 319 18.94 1.50 -9.29
N PRO A 320 18.54 1.80 -8.04
CA PRO A 320 17.44 1.07 -7.42
C PRO A 320 16.12 1.40 -8.11
N ALA A 321 15.27 0.37 -8.27
CA ALA A 321 13.90 0.47 -8.75
C ALA A 321 13.04 -0.54 -7.99
N ILE A 322 12.65 -0.19 -6.76
CA ILE A 322 11.82 -1.01 -5.89
C ILE A 322 10.36 -0.66 -6.13
N LEU A 323 9.57 -1.69 -6.37
CA LEU A 323 8.11 -1.62 -6.52
C LEU A 323 7.45 -2.27 -5.31
N GLY A 324 6.30 -1.77 -4.94
CA GLY A 324 5.44 -2.37 -3.93
C GLY A 324 3.98 -2.39 -4.40
N GLY A 325 3.09 -2.85 -3.56
CA GLY A 325 1.67 -2.75 -3.86
C GLY A 325 0.79 -3.54 -2.90
N ASP A 326 -0.45 -3.11 -2.83
CA ASP A 326 -1.47 -3.70 -1.98
C ASP A 326 -2.36 -4.64 -2.80
N VAL A 327 -2.63 -5.82 -2.26
CA VAL A 327 -3.33 -6.92 -2.93
C VAL A 327 -4.76 -7.04 -2.42
N ALA A 328 -5.73 -6.79 -3.28
CA ALA A 328 -7.13 -7.12 -2.98
C ALA A 328 -7.34 -8.63 -3.09
N VAL A 329 -8.02 -9.23 -2.12
CA VAL A 329 -8.34 -10.67 -2.06
C VAL A 329 -9.79 -10.89 -1.65
N ALA A 330 -10.42 -11.92 -2.19
CA ALA A 330 -11.72 -12.41 -1.71
C ALA A 330 -11.52 -13.41 -0.57
N MET A 331 -12.15 -13.16 0.57
CA MET A 331 -12.05 -14.03 1.75
C MET A 331 -13.31 -14.89 1.95
N LYS A 332 -14.45 -14.48 1.39
CA LYS A 332 -15.70 -15.25 1.36
C LYS A 332 -16.12 -15.54 -0.07
N ASP A 333 -16.82 -16.67 -0.22
CA ASP A 333 -17.56 -16.94 -1.45
C ASP A 333 -18.74 -15.98 -1.54
N GLY A 334 -18.94 -15.38 -2.71
CA GLY A 334 -20.09 -14.53 -2.95
C GLY A 334 -19.95 -13.66 -4.20
N LYS A 335 -21.08 -13.45 -4.89
CA LYS A 335 -21.12 -12.61 -6.09
C LYS A 335 -20.62 -11.19 -5.79
N GLY A 336 -21.00 -10.61 -4.64
CA GLY A 336 -20.59 -9.25 -4.26
C GLY A 336 -19.08 -9.09 -4.12
N ALA A 337 -18.40 -10.06 -3.48
CA ALA A 337 -16.94 -10.05 -3.34
C ALA A 337 -16.26 -10.12 -4.72
N GLN A 338 -16.67 -11.04 -5.60
CA GLN A 338 -16.07 -11.20 -6.94
C GLN A 338 -16.33 -9.99 -7.84
N GLU A 339 -17.53 -9.39 -7.79
CA GLU A 339 -17.84 -8.16 -8.54
C GLU A 339 -17.00 -6.96 -8.05
N LEU A 340 -16.74 -6.86 -6.73
CA LEU A 340 -15.83 -5.85 -6.21
C LEU A 340 -14.39 -6.11 -6.66
N MET A 341 -13.92 -7.36 -6.63
CA MET A 341 -12.59 -7.72 -7.15
C MET A 341 -12.46 -7.34 -8.63
N LYS A 342 -13.49 -7.63 -9.44
CA LYS A 342 -13.55 -7.25 -10.85
C LYS A 342 -13.50 -5.73 -11.04
N PHE A 343 -14.27 -4.99 -10.25
CA PHE A 343 -14.24 -3.53 -10.28
C PHE A 343 -12.87 -2.97 -9.94
N LEU A 344 -12.23 -3.46 -8.86
CA LEU A 344 -10.88 -3.03 -8.47
C LEU A 344 -9.82 -3.34 -9.55
N ALA A 345 -10.01 -4.40 -10.34
CA ALA A 345 -9.15 -4.72 -11.49
C ALA A 345 -9.43 -3.84 -12.73
N SER A 346 -10.48 -3.02 -12.73
CA SER A 346 -10.89 -2.22 -13.88
C SER A 346 -10.13 -0.91 -14.04
N PRO A 347 -10.01 -0.38 -15.25
CA PRO A 347 -9.50 0.97 -15.48
C PRO A 347 -10.36 2.06 -14.82
N GLU A 348 -11.66 1.81 -14.62
CA GLU A 348 -12.60 2.73 -13.98
C GLU A 348 -12.21 3.01 -12.52
N ALA A 349 -12.00 1.95 -11.73
CA ALA A 349 -11.54 2.08 -10.34
C ALA A 349 -10.19 2.82 -10.26
N GLY A 350 -9.24 2.46 -11.12
CA GLY A 350 -7.93 3.10 -11.18
C GLY A 350 -8.01 4.59 -11.51
N LYS A 351 -8.86 5.00 -12.47
CA LYS A 351 -9.05 6.40 -12.83
C LYS A 351 -9.67 7.24 -11.69
N VAL A 352 -10.62 6.66 -10.95
CA VAL A 352 -11.21 7.36 -9.78
C VAL A 352 -10.12 7.70 -8.78
N TRP A 353 -9.25 6.75 -8.43
CA TRP A 353 -8.22 7.01 -7.43
C TRP A 353 -7.07 7.87 -7.97
N ALA A 354 -6.62 7.64 -9.20
CA ALA A 354 -5.58 8.44 -9.84
C ALA A 354 -5.92 9.95 -9.86
N GLY A 355 -7.19 10.29 -10.05
CA GLY A 355 -7.68 11.66 -9.95
C GLY A 355 -7.66 12.29 -8.55
N LEU A 356 -7.46 11.49 -7.50
CA LEU A 356 -7.43 11.94 -6.09
C LEU A 356 -6.01 12.12 -5.54
N GLY A 357 -4.98 11.58 -6.23
CA GLY A 357 -3.58 11.63 -5.83
C GLY A 357 -3.15 10.55 -4.83
N GLY A 358 -1.83 10.41 -4.65
CA GLY A 358 -1.24 9.41 -3.76
C GLY A 358 -1.50 7.96 -4.17
N TYR A 359 -1.57 7.71 -5.47
CA TYR A 359 -1.94 6.43 -6.05
C TYR A 359 -1.19 6.14 -7.34
N LEU A 360 -0.72 4.92 -7.47
CA LEU A 360 -0.28 4.33 -8.74
C LEU A 360 -1.01 3.00 -8.95
N THR A 361 -1.15 2.58 -10.20
CA THR A 361 -1.73 1.27 -10.53
C THR A 361 -0.92 0.57 -11.61
N PRO A 362 -0.75 -0.75 -11.52
CA PRO A 362 -0.13 -1.52 -12.59
C PRO A 362 -1.11 -1.77 -13.77
N ASN A 363 -2.34 -1.28 -13.69
CA ASN A 363 -3.31 -1.38 -14.77
C ASN A 363 -2.89 -0.49 -15.96
N LYS A 364 -2.38 -1.12 -17.03
CA LYS A 364 -1.86 -0.44 -18.23
C LYS A 364 -2.90 0.40 -19.00
N ASN A 365 -4.19 0.21 -18.69
CA ASN A 365 -5.29 0.93 -19.32
C ASN A 365 -5.75 2.16 -18.51
N VAL A 366 -5.02 2.52 -17.44
CA VAL A 366 -5.15 3.80 -16.77
C VAL A 366 -4.05 4.73 -17.32
N PRO A 367 -4.42 5.74 -18.15
CA PRO A 367 -3.43 6.56 -18.82
C PRO A 367 -2.79 7.57 -17.83
N PRO A 368 -1.56 8.04 -18.09
CA PRO A 368 -0.89 9.04 -17.25
C PRO A 368 -1.70 10.32 -17.02
N ASP A 369 -2.54 10.71 -17.97
CA ASP A 369 -3.40 11.90 -17.85
C ASP A 369 -4.55 11.74 -16.84
N ALA A 370 -4.83 10.52 -16.38
CA ALA A 370 -5.79 10.30 -15.30
C ALA A 370 -5.27 10.76 -13.92
N TYR A 371 -3.96 10.91 -13.77
CA TYR A 371 -3.34 11.30 -12.51
C TYR A 371 -3.38 12.81 -12.29
N SER A 372 -3.82 13.25 -11.11
CA SER A 372 -3.99 14.66 -10.79
C SER A 372 -2.66 15.38 -10.48
N ASP A 373 -1.68 14.66 -9.92
CA ASP A 373 -0.42 15.26 -9.53
C ASP A 373 0.74 14.96 -10.52
N PRO A 374 1.68 15.92 -10.73
CA PRO A 374 2.75 15.75 -11.70
C PRO A 374 3.77 14.68 -11.30
N ILE A 375 3.92 14.40 -10.00
CA ILE A 375 4.84 13.37 -9.50
C ILE A 375 4.28 12.00 -9.83
N ALA A 376 2.99 11.75 -9.58
CA ALA A 376 2.36 10.48 -9.96
C ALA A 376 2.41 10.25 -11.48
N LYS A 377 2.23 11.31 -12.32
CA LYS A 377 2.42 11.21 -13.78
C LYS A 377 3.83 10.79 -14.17
N GLN A 378 4.84 11.34 -13.52
CA GLN A 378 6.24 10.96 -13.74
C GLN A 378 6.49 9.51 -13.31
N LEU A 379 6.07 9.14 -12.11
CA LEU A 379 6.35 7.85 -11.51
C LEU A 379 5.59 6.70 -12.17
N ILE A 380 4.35 6.92 -12.64
CA ILE A 380 3.62 5.87 -13.39
C ILE A 380 4.35 5.52 -14.69
N THR A 381 4.95 6.49 -15.35
CA THR A 381 5.75 6.25 -16.54
C THR A 381 7.01 5.43 -16.20
N GLN A 382 7.69 5.75 -15.10
CA GLN A 382 8.84 4.99 -14.63
C GLN A 382 8.44 3.56 -14.22
N LEU A 383 7.33 3.39 -13.51
CA LEU A 383 6.81 2.08 -13.12
C LEU A 383 6.48 1.22 -14.35
N GLN A 384 5.87 1.79 -15.37
CA GLN A 384 5.54 1.08 -16.60
C GLN A 384 6.78 0.75 -17.45
N GLN A 385 7.84 1.55 -17.36
CA GLN A 385 9.11 1.37 -18.11
C GLN A 385 10.15 0.55 -17.35
N SER A 386 10.01 0.32 -16.06
CA SER A 386 11.02 -0.35 -15.22
C SER A 386 11.33 -1.77 -15.66
N GLY A 387 10.37 -2.46 -16.26
CA GLY A 387 10.57 -3.79 -16.83
C GLY A 387 11.30 -4.75 -15.89
N ASP A 388 12.25 -5.52 -16.47
CA ASP A 388 13.04 -6.52 -15.75
C ASP A 388 14.12 -5.92 -14.82
N ALA A 389 14.35 -4.60 -14.87
CA ALA A 389 15.30 -3.93 -13.99
C ALA A 389 14.71 -3.66 -12.58
N ALA A 390 13.38 -3.56 -12.47
CA ALA A 390 12.73 -3.35 -11.20
C ALA A 390 12.65 -4.65 -10.38
N ARG A 391 12.62 -4.47 -9.06
CA ARG A 391 12.34 -5.55 -8.11
C ARG A 391 11.17 -5.19 -7.23
N TYR A 392 10.39 -6.20 -6.90
CA TYR A 392 9.39 -6.01 -5.87
C TYR A 392 10.08 -5.95 -4.50
N ASP A 393 9.52 -5.17 -3.61
CA ASP A 393 9.92 -5.07 -2.22
C ASP A 393 10.10 -6.47 -1.60
N MET A 394 11.30 -6.78 -1.12
CA MET A 394 11.59 -8.15 -0.65
C MET A 394 10.91 -8.43 0.67
N SER A 395 10.73 -7.43 1.52
CA SER A 395 10.01 -7.57 2.79
C SER A 395 8.53 -7.89 2.56
N ASP A 396 7.94 -7.33 1.50
CA ASP A 396 6.56 -7.60 1.07
C ASP A 396 6.38 -9.00 0.43
N LEU A 397 7.45 -9.60 -0.09
CA LEU A 397 7.47 -10.98 -0.61
C LEU A 397 7.79 -12.01 0.48
N ALA A 398 8.44 -11.58 1.55
CA ALA A 398 8.87 -12.43 2.64
C ALA A 398 7.69 -13.03 3.44
N PRO A 399 7.91 -14.13 4.16
CA PRO A 399 6.96 -14.56 5.18
C PRO A 399 6.66 -13.43 6.16
N ALA A 400 5.38 -13.20 6.47
CA ALA A 400 4.95 -12.07 7.30
C ALA A 400 5.65 -11.99 8.67
N ALA A 401 6.03 -13.13 9.23
CA ALA A 401 6.79 -13.18 10.49
C ALA A 401 8.17 -12.52 10.40
N PHE A 402 8.76 -12.44 9.19
CA PHE A 402 10.04 -11.80 8.93
C PHE A 402 9.87 -10.37 8.41
N GLY A 403 9.13 -10.21 7.30
CA GLY A 403 9.10 -8.95 6.55
C GLY A 403 7.97 -7.98 6.93
N ALA A 404 6.97 -8.40 7.75
CA ALA A 404 5.75 -7.60 7.90
C ALA A 404 5.15 -7.56 9.30
N THR A 405 5.87 -7.99 10.33
CA THR A 405 5.31 -8.02 11.69
C THR A 405 5.98 -6.96 12.55
N PRO A 406 5.24 -5.94 13.03
CA PRO A 406 5.78 -4.94 13.94
C PRO A 406 6.49 -5.55 15.15
N GLY A 407 7.70 -5.05 15.44
CA GLY A 407 8.52 -5.51 16.55
C GLY A 407 9.15 -6.89 16.38
N LYS A 408 9.15 -7.46 15.16
CA LYS A 408 9.75 -8.77 14.83
C LYS A 408 10.56 -8.70 13.55
N GLY A 409 11.27 -9.80 13.28
CA GLY A 409 11.96 -10.04 12.00
C GLY A 409 12.88 -8.90 11.59
N GLU A 410 12.82 -8.56 10.32
CA GLU A 410 13.62 -7.51 9.70
C GLU A 410 13.32 -6.13 10.28
N TRP A 411 12.05 -5.81 10.51
CA TRP A 411 11.63 -4.52 11.08
C TRP A 411 12.32 -4.22 12.40
N GLU A 412 12.30 -5.17 13.32
CA GLU A 412 12.93 -4.99 14.65
C GLU A 412 14.46 -5.03 14.58
N ALA A 413 15.03 -5.83 13.68
CA ALA A 413 16.47 -5.89 13.49
C ALA A 413 17.02 -4.55 12.97
N LEU A 414 16.39 -3.98 11.92
CA LEU A 414 16.78 -2.69 11.37
C LEU A 414 16.51 -1.53 12.33
N ARG A 415 15.39 -1.57 13.08
CA ARG A 415 15.11 -0.57 14.13
C ARG A 415 16.19 -0.56 15.22
N GLN A 416 16.68 -1.73 15.62
CA GLN A 416 17.80 -1.83 16.56
C GLN A 416 19.11 -1.35 15.92
N PHE A 417 19.30 -1.59 14.62
CA PHE A 417 20.46 -1.06 13.90
C PHE A 417 20.46 0.48 13.87
N VAL A 418 19.33 1.13 13.71
CA VAL A 418 19.23 2.61 13.86
C VAL A 418 19.72 3.07 15.24
N GLN A 419 19.50 2.28 16.29
CA GLN A 419 19.94 2.62 17.64
C GLN A 419 21.45 2.35 17.86
N ASN A 420 22.02 1.39 17.13
CA ASN A 420 23.45 1.05 17.19
C ASN A 420 24.02 0.74 15.80
N PRO A 421 24.19 1.75 14.93
CA PRO A 421 24.57 1.56 13.52
C PRO A 421 26.03 1.14 13.32
N THR A 422 26.79 0.97 14.39
CA THR A 422 28.14 0.40 14.33
C THR A 422 28.16 -1.12 14.44
N ASP A 423 27.06 -1.75 14.87
CA ASP A 423 26.97 -3.20 15.05
C ASP A 423 26.43 -3.90 13.78
N VAL A 424 27.17 -3.78 12.69
CA VAL A 424 26.83 -4.40 11.40
C VAL A 424 26.75 -5.93 11.52
N LYS A 425 27.74 -6.56 12.15
CA LYS A 425 27.80 -8.03 12.26
C LYS A 425 26.72 -8.58 13.18
N GLY A 426 26.44 -7.93 14.31
CA GLY A 426 25.35 -8.33 15.20
C GLY A 426 23.99 -8.19 14.53
N THR A 427 23.80 -7.13 13.75
CA THR A 427 22.57 -6.94 12.94
C THR A 427 22.43 -8.02 11.89
N GLN A 428 23.47 -8.35 11.12
CA GLN A 428 23.46 -9.44 10.15
C GLN A 428 23.10 -10.78 10.81
N ALA A 429 23.73 -11.09 11.96
CA ALA A 429 23.44 -12.34 12.69
C ALA A 429 21.99 -12.41 13.19
N LYS A 430 21.42 -11.27 13.61
CA LYS A 430 20.03 -11.18 14.03
C LYS A 430 19.07 -11.35 12.84
N LEU A 431 19.31 -10.67 11.73
CA LEU A 431 18.53 -10.80 10.50
C LEU A 431 18.52 -12.26 10.02
N GLU A 432 19.68 -12.92 9.98
CA GLU A 432 19.78 -14.33 9.61
C GLU A 432 18.99 -15.24 10.56
N ALA A 433 19.12 -15.01 11.87
CA ALA A 433 18.41 -15.83 12.86
C ALA A 433 16.89 -15.71 12.74
N GLU A 434 16.36 -14.52 12.43
CA GLU A 434 14.93 -14.32 12.22
C GLU A 434 14.47 -14.85 10.85
N ALA A 435 15.25 -14.66 9.77
CA ALA A 435 14.96 -15.22 8.45
C ALA A 435 14.91 -16.76 8.49
N ALA A 436 15.92 -17.40 9.09
CA ALA A 436 15.98 -18.86 9.21
C ALA A 436 14.80 -19.48 9.98
N LYS A 437 14.11 -18.70 10.83
CA LYS A 437 12.87 -19.15 11.50
C LYS A 437 11.65 -19.02 10.59
N ALA A 438 11.61 -17.97 9.77
CA ALA A 438 10.43 -17.62 9.00
C ALA A 438 10.33 -18.34 7.65
N TYR A 439 11.47 -18.64 7.00
CA TYR A 439 11.54 -19.29 5.68
C TYR A 439 11.57 -20.82 5.75
N LYS A 440 11.06 -21.42 6.82
CA LYS A 440 10.99 -22.89 7.02
C LYS A 440 9.91 -23.53 6.18
#